data_3d57ea9cc0bffb71316affdef0ee3650
#
_entry.id   3d57ea9cc0bffb71316affdef0ee3650
#
_cell.length_a   1.000
_cell.length_b   1.000
_cell.length_c   1.000
_cell.angle_alpha   90.00
_cell.angle_beta   90.00
_cell.angle_gamma   90.00
#
_symmetry.space_group_name_H-M   'P 1'
#
loop_
_entity.id
_entity.type
_entity.pdbx_description
1 polymer ?
#
loop_
_entity_poly.entity_id
_entity_poly.type
_entity_poly.pdbx_seq_one_letter_code
_entity_poly.pdbx_strand_id
1 'polypeptide(L)'
;MSAAKLPHLLIVEDDRALQKQIRWAFDQYETLGAEDREGAMQLMRRYQPPVVTMDLGLPPDPDSVSEGFKLLEEILSLAPETKVIVLTGQNDRANALRAIALGAYDFFAKPFEVEMLGLTIQRAFRLHELQKENERLQAMQQPD
;
A
#
# COMPACT_ATOMS: atom_id res chain seq x y z
N MET A 1 30.53 -7.78 2.04
CA MET A 1 29.19 -8.30 2.32
C MET A 1 28.16 -7.20 2.15
N SER A 2 27.26 -7.37 1.27
CA SER A 2 26.20 -6.37 1.07
C SER A 2 25.10 -6.60 2.10
N ALA A 3 24.71 -5.52 2.77
CA ALA A 3 23.51 -5.59 3.60
C ALA A 3 22.32 -5.83 2.70
N ALA A 4 21.42 -6.70 3.11
CA ALA A 4 20.16 -6.86 2.40
C ALA A 4 19.41 -5.54 2.39
N LYS A 5 18.92 -5.13 1.23
CA LYS A 5 18.10 -3.94 1.13
C LYS A 5 16.76 -4.19 1.82
N LEU A 6 16.33 -3.23 2.62
CA LEU A 6 14.99 -3.30 3.20
C LEU A 6 13.94 -3.14 2.10
N PRO A 7 12.84 -3.88 2.19
CA PRO A 7 11.78 -3.72 1.21
C PRO A 7 11.11 -2.36 1.36
N HIS A 8 10.64 -1.81 0.26
CA HIS A 8 9.99 -0.52 0.23
C HIS A 8 8.53 -0.63 0.70
N LEU A 9 8.13 0.29 1.56
CA LEU A 9 6.75 0.46 1.99
C LEU A 9 6.33 1.88 1.64
N LEU A 10 5.34 2.03 0.78
CA LEU A 10 4.83 3.35 0.41
C LEU A 10 3.68 3.73 1.33
N ILE A 11 3.75 4.92 1.88
CA ILE A 11 2.73 5.47 2.78
C ILE A 11 2.16 6.72 2.13
N VAL A 12 0.88 6.67 1.73
CA VAL A 12 0.19 7.79 1.09
C VAL A 12 -0.77 8.39 2.09
N GLU A 13 -0.44 9.57 2.59
CA GLU A 13 -1.18 10.24 3.64
C GLU A 13 -0.91 11.75 3.55
N ASP A 14 -1.97 12.55 3.42
CA ASP A 14 -1.83 14.00 3.33
C ASP A 14 -1.61 14.68 4.68
N ASP A 15 -1.99 14.03 5.78
CA ASP A 15 -1.67 14.50 7.13
C ASP A 15 -0.20 14.18 7.42
N ARG A 16 0.65 15.20 7.37
CA ARG A 16 2.09 15.03 7.53
C ARG A 16 2.48 14.43 8.88
N ALA A 17 1.78 14.80 9.94
CA ALA A 17 2.08 14.26 11.27
C ALA A 17 1.77 12.77 11.33
N LEU A 18 0.63 12.36 10.79
CA LEU A 18 0.26 10.96 10.74
C LEU A 18 1.19 10.18 9.82
N GLN A 19 1.56 10.73 8.67
CA GLN A 19 2.51 10.09 7.76
C GLN A 19 3.84 9.82 8.46
N LYS A 20 4.38 10.82 9.17
CA LYS A 20 5.61 10.65 9.93
C LYS A 20 5.48 9.58 11.00
N GLN A 21 4.36 9.58 11.69
CA GLN A 21 4.10 8.62 12.76
C GLN A 21 4.10 7.19 12.22
N ILE A 22 3.44 6.96 11.09
CA ILE A 22 3.40 5.65 10.45
C ILE A 22 4.80 5.25 9.97
N ARG A 23 5.50 6.16 9.31
CA ARG A 23 6.87 5.88 8.82
C ARG A 23 7.81 5.53 9.96
N TRP A 24 7.71 6.26 11.05
CA TRP A 24 8.54 6.00 12.24
C TRP A 24 8.24 4.62 12.84
N ALA A 25 6.95 4.24 12.86
CA ALA A 25 6.55 2.97 13.45
C ALA A 25 7.04 1.76 12.67
N PHE A 26 7.32 1.91 11.36
CA PHE A 26 7.69 0.80 10.48
C PHE A 26 9.09 0.98 9.90
N ASP A 27 10.05 1.28 10.77
CA ASP A 27 11.44 1.52 10.38
C ASP A 27 12.19 0.25 9.94
N GLN A 28 11.59 -0.93 10.13
CA GLN A 28 12.12 -2.17 9.56
C GLN A 28 11.95 -2.25 8.03
N TYR A 29 11.26 -1.30 7.45
CA TYR A 29 11.10 -1.17 6.00
C TYR A 29 11.73 0.13 5.51
N GLU A 30 12.08 0.18 4.23
CA GLU A 30 12.46 1.44 3.60
C GLU A 30 11.19 2.19 3.27
N THR A 31 10.78 3.15 4.10
CA THR A 31 9.52 3.85 3.93
C THR A 31 9.63 4.99 2.94
N LEU A 32 8.63 5.11 2.09
CA LEU A 32 8.46 6.20 1.13
C LEU A 32 7.15 6.92 1.50
N GLY A 33 7.16 8.24 1.45
CA GLY A 33 5.98 9.02 1.79
C GLY A 33 5.48 9.83 0.61
N ALA A 34 4.17 9.84 0.41
CA ALA A 34 3.51 10.68 -0.57
C ALA A 34 2.29 11.34 0.06
N GLU A 35 1.94 12.54 -0.42
CA GLU A 35 0.82 13.30 0.15
C GLU A 35 -0.39 13.30 -0.79
N ASP A 36 -0.22 12.93 -2.04
CA ASP A 36 -1.27 12.96 -3.04
C ASP A 36 -1.09 11.81 -4.05
N ARG A 37 -2.05 11.70 -4.96
CA ARG A 37 -2.07 10.65 -5.97
C ARG A 37 -0.87 10.75 -6.91
N GLU A 38 -0.55 11.95 -7.39
CA GLU A 38 0.55 12.14 -8.34
C GLU A 38 1.88 11.74 -7.72
N GLY A 39 2.15 12.22 -6.50
CA GLY A 39 3.38 11.87 -5.79
C GLY A 39 3.50 10.37 -5.54
N ALA A 40 2.37 9.72 -5.18
CA ALA A 40 2.35 8.29 -4.97
C ALA A 40 2.70 7.53 -6.24
N MET A 41 2.12 7.93 -7.37
CA MET A 41 2.38 7.23 -8.64
C MET A 41 3.82 7.41 -9.13
N GLN A 42 4.44 8.57 -8.86
CA GLN A 42 5.85 8.76 -9.15
C GLN A 42 6.72 7.76 -8.39
N LEU A 43 6.42 7.57 -7.11
CA LEU A 43 7.15 6.62 -6.27
C LEU A 43 6.87 5.16 -6.68
N MET A 44 5.62 4.87 -7.05
CA MET A 44 5.29 3.54 -7.57
C MET A 44 6.10 3.18 -8.82
N ARG A 45 6.22 4.11 -9.75
CA ARG A 45 6.98 3.87 -10.99
C ARG A 45 8.47 3.70 -10.73
N ARG A 46 9.01 4.50 -9.79
CA ARG A 46 10.44 4.50 -9.54
C ARG A 46 10.89 3.32 -8.68
N TYR A 47 10.16 3.01 -7.61
CA TYR A 47 10.61 2.04 -6.61
C TYR A 47 9.83 0.74 -6.64
N GLN A 48 8.64 0.72 -7.22
CA GLN A 48 7.77 -0.45 -7.29
C GLN A 48 7.59 -1.12 -5.91
N PRO A 49 7.15 -0.35 -4.89
CA PRO A 49 7.01 -0.92 -3.55
C PRO A 49 5.99 -2.06 -3.55
N PRO A 50 6.32 -3.18 -2.88
CA PRO A 50 5.40 -4.32 -2.82
C PRO A 50 4.13 -4.07 -2.01
N VAL A 51 4.21 -3.16 -1.04
CA VAL A 51 3.10 -2.87 -0.12
C VAL A 51 2.90 -1.36 -0.03
N VAL A 52 1.65 -0.96 -0.02
CA VAL A 52 1.24 0.45 0.08
C VAL A 52 0.19 0.56 1.17
N THR A 53 0.33 1.54 2.06
CA THR A 53 -0.78 2.00 2.89
C THR A 53 -1.26 3.33 2.34
N MET A 54 -2.57 3.52 2.21
CA MET A 54 -3.09 4.75 1.63
C MET A 54 -4.39 5.20 2.28
N ASP A 55 -4.49 6.50 2.49
CA ASP A 55 -5.74 7.12 2.88
C ASP A 55 -6.61 7.29 1.64
N LEU A 56 -7.91 7.06 1.77
CA LEU A 56 -8.85 7.31 0.66
C LEU A 56 -9.13 8.79 0.48
N GLY A 57 -9.07 9.59 1.54
CA GLY A 57 -9.29 11.04 1.45
C GLY A 57 -8.00 11.77 1.11
N LEU A 58 -7.76 12.01 -0.16
CA LEU A 58 -6.53 12.64 -0.66
C LEU A 58 -6.82 13.96 -1.37
N PRO A 59 -5.83 14.90 -1.38
CA PRO A 59 -5.98 16.13 -2.15
C PRO A 59 -6.22 15.86 -3.63
N PRO A 60 -6.89 16.75 -4.36
CA PRO A 60 -7.31 18.10 -3.92
C PRO A 60 -8.59 18.15 -3.09
N ASP A 61 -9.27 17.04 -2.89
CA ASP A 61 -10.51 17.00 -2.13
C ASP A 61 -10.46 15.92 -1.04
N PRO A 62 -9.83 16.23 0.12
CA PRO A 62 -9.68 15.21 1.18
C PRO A 62 -11.00 14.74 1.79
N ASP A 63 -12.08 15.50 1.61
CA ASP A 63 -13.40 15.10 2.10
C ASP A 63 -14.09 14.10 1.16
N SER A 64 -13.52 13.90 -0.01
CA SER A 64 -14.00 12.93 -0.99
C SER A 64 -13.04 11.73 -1.06
N VAL A 65 -13.54 10.59 -1.48
CA VAL A 65 -12.73 9.39 -1.67
C VAL A 65 -12.32 9.18 -3.13
N SER A 66 -12.67 10.11 -4.02
CA SER A 66 -12.46 9.92 -5.45
C SER A 66 -10.98 9.78 -5.82
N GLU A 67 -10.10 10.61 -5.24
CA GLU A 67 -8.66 10.53 -5.50
C GLU A 67 -8.06 9.22 -4.97
N GLY A 68 -8.51 8.78 -3.80
CA GLY A 68 -8.06 7.51 -3.24
C GLY A 68 -8.43 6.33 -4.11
N PHE A 69 -9.67 6.28 -4.60
CA PHE A 69 -10.07 5.19 -5.49
C PHE A 69 -9.34 5.23 -6.83
N LYS A 70 -9.11 6.42 -7.38
CA LYS A 70 -8.31 6.55 -8.60
C LYS A 70 -6.89 6.02 -8.39
N LEU A 71 -6.29 6.35 -7.26
CA LEU A 71 -4.96 5.87 -6.93
C LEU A 71 -4.93 4.36 -6.80
N LEU A 72 -5.90 3.78 -6.09
CA LEU A 72 -5.99 2.33 -5.95
C LEU A 72 -6.05 1.65 -7.31
N GLU A 73 -6.90 2.14 -8.20
CA GLU A 73 -7.03 1.58 -9.54
C GLU A 73 -5.74 1.74 -10.35
N GLU A 74 -5.10 2.89 -10.27
CA GLU A 74 -3.84 3.13 -10.99
C GLU A 74 -2.72 2.21 -10.50
N ILE A 75 -2.59 2.05 -9.18
CA ILE A 75 -1.57 1.17 -8.61
C ILE A 75 -1.78 -0.26 -9.09
N LEU A 76 -3.01 -0.76 -9.00
CA LEU A 76 -3.30 -2.14 -9.36
C LEU A 76 -3.23 -2.36 -10.89
N SER A 77 -3.47 -1.33 -11.69
CA SER A 77 -3.22 -1.43 -13.14
C SER A 77 -1.73 -1.50 -13.46
N LEU A 78 -0.93 -0.71 -12.75
CA LEU A 78 0.52 -0.69 -12.96
C LEU A 78 1.19 -1.96 -12.43
N ALA A 79 0.78 -2.39 -11.24
CA ALA A 79 1.40 -3.51 -10.54
C ALA A 79 0.32 -4.34 -9.85
N PRO A 80 -0.29 -5.30 -10.56
CA PRO A 80 -1.44 -6.07 -10.02
C PRO A 80 -1.13 -6.85 -8.75
N GLU A 81 0.13 -7.20 -8.50
CA GLU A 81 0.53 -7.95 -7.30
C GLU A 81 0.84 -7.05 -6.10
N THR A 82 0.84 -5.74 -6.26
CA THR A 82 1.07 -4.83 -5.12
C THR A 82 -0.06 -4.97 -4.12
N LYS A 83 0.29 -5.06 -2.85
CA LYS A 83 -0.69 -5.17 -1.77
C LYS A 83 -1.01 -3.79 -1.23
N VAL A 84 -2.25 -3.35 -1.41
CA VAL A 84 -2.69 -2.03 -0.97
C VAL A 84 -3.56 -2.17 0.27
N ILE A 85 -3.15 -1.53 1.35
CA ILE A 85 -3.91 -1.48 2.60
C ILE A 85 -4.52 -0.09 2.70
N VAL A 86 -5.83 -0.02 2.78
CA VAL A 86 -6.57 1.24 2.76
C VAL A 86 -6.89 1.69 4.18
N LEU A 87 -6.63 2.96 4.46
CA LEU A 87 -7.00 3.59 5.73
C LEU A 87 -8.22 4.46 5.48
N THR A 88 -9.28 4.28 6.27
CA THR A 88 -10.56 4.95 6.05
C THR A 88 -11.00 5.71 7.29
N GLY A 89 -11.98 6.60 7.14
CA GLY A 89 -12.61 7.25 8.27
C GLY A 89 -13.45 6.25 9.07
N GLN A 90 -13.74 6.61 10.31
CA GLN A 90 -14.37 5.71 11.29
C GLN A 90 -15.75 5.19 10.84
N ASN A 91 -16.51 5.98 10.10
CA ASN A 91 -17.86 5.61 9.67
C ASN A 91 -17.94 5.31 8.17
N ASP A 92 -16.83 4.91 7.57
CA ASP A 92 -16.72 4.80 6.12
C ASP A 92 -16.63 3.36 5.65
N ARG A 93 -17.44 2.50 6.26
CA ARG A 93 -17.40 1.05 5.98
C ARG A 93 -17.73 0.73 4.53
N ALA A 94 -18.69 1.43 3.94
CA ALA A 94 -19.09 1.19 2.55
C ALA A 94 -17.91 1.42 1.58
N ASN A 95 -17.14 2.48 1.81
CA ASN A 95 -15.97 2.76 0.98
C ASN A 95 -14.85 1.74 1.22
N ALA A 96 -14.68 1.28 2.48
CA ALA A 96 -13.73 0.22 2.77
C ALA A 96 -14.07 -1.07 2.01
N LEU A 97 -15.33 -1.47 2.03
CA LEU A 97 -15.78 -2.67 1.31
C LEU A 97 -15.63 -2.51 -0.20
N ARG A 98 -15.90 -1.32 -0.71
CA ARG A 98 -15.69 -1.03 -2.13
C ARG A 98 -14.21 -1.16 -2.52
N ALA A 99 -13.31 -0.68 -1.66
CA ALA A 99 -11.87 -0.80 -1.90
C ALA A 99 -11.45 -2.27 -1.99
N ILE A 100 -11.96 -3.12 -1.07
CA ILE A 100 -11.70 -4.55 -1.11
C ILE A 100 -12.22 -5.17 -2.43
N ALA A 101 -13.43 -4.79 -2.83
CA ALA A 101 -14.02 -5.28 -4.09
C ALA A 101 -13.18 -4.88 -5.31
N LEU A 102 -12.49 -3.75 -5.24
CA LEU A 102 -11.62 -3.27 -6.32
C LEU A 102 -10.22 -3.88 -6.28
N GLY A 103 -9.90 -4.66 -5.26
CA GLY A 103 -8.64 -5.37 -5.18
C GLY A 103 -7.70 -4.96 -4.06
N ALA A 104 -8.14 -4.09 -3.13
CA ALA A 104 -7.31 -3.78 -1.97
C ALA A 104 -7.10 -5.04 -1.13
N TYR A 105 -5.92 -5.14 -0.52
CA TYR A 105 -5.56 -6.29 0.29
C TYR A 105 -6.33 -6.32 1.62
N ASP A 106 -6.44 -5.15 2.27
CA ASP A 106 -7.14 -5.02 3.55
C ASP A 106 -7.46 -3.56 3.80
N PHE A 107 -8.20 -3.29 4.88
CA PHE A 107 -8.49 -1.93 5.29
C PHE A 107 -8.46 -1.79 6.80
N PHE A 108 -8.22 -0.57 7.28
CA PHE A 108 -8.29 -0.22 8.70
C PHE A 108 -9.03 1.11 8.84
N ALA A 109 -9.92 1.18 9.84
CA ALA A 109 -10.59 2.44 10.17
C ALA A 109 -9.70 3.27 11.10
N LYS A 110 -9.64 4.57 10.87
CA LYS A 110 -8.94 5.49 11.78
C LYS A 110 -9.83 5.82 12.98
N PRO A 111 -9.32 5.89 14.20
CA PRO A 111 -7.95 5.57 14.59
C PRO A 111 -7.71 4.06 14.62
N PHE A 112 -6.51 3.65 14.25
CA PHE A 112 -6.15 2.23 14.21
C PHE A 112 -5.03 1.94 15.18
N GLU A 113 -4.89 0.67 15.55
CA GLU A 113 -3.78 0.21 16.37
C GLU A 113 -2.58 -0.10 15.47
N VAL A 114 -1.44 0.52 15.79
CA VAL A 114 -0.22 0.37 14.98
C VAL A 114 0.23 -1.08 14.91
N GLU A 115 0.09 -1.83 16.00
CA GLU A 115 0.49 -3.23 16.03
C GLU A 115 -0.32 -4.08 15.06
N MET A 116 -1.63 -3.84 14.98
CA MET A 116 -2.50 -4.57 14.05
C MET A 116 -2.17 -4.22 12.60
N LEU A 117 -1.94 -2.94 12.34
CA LEU A 117 -1.51 -2.53 11.00
C LEU A 117 -0.17 -3.17 10.63
N GLY A 118 0.75 -3.24 11.57
CA GLY A 118 2.06 -3.86 11.35
C GLY A 118 1.97 -5.33 10.99
N LEU A 119 1.08 -6.08 11.65
CA LEU A 119 0.87 -7.49 11.31
C LEU A 119 0.32 -7.66 9.89
N THR A 120 -0.60 -6.78 9.50
CA THR A 120 -1.17 -6.83 8.15
C THR A 120 -0.12 -6.46 7.11
N ILE A 121 0.71 -5.46 7.37
CA ILE A 121 1.81 -5.10 6.49
C ILE A 121 2.77 -6.28 6.32
N GLN A 122 3.13 -6.95 7.41
CA GLN A 122 4.01 -8.11 7.37
C GLN A 122 3.42 -9.23 6.53
N ARG A 123 2.14 -9.52 6.70
CA ARG A 123 1.45 -10.53 5.89
C ARG A 123 1.41 -10.15 4.42
N ALA A 124 1.19 -8.87 4.13
CA ALA A 124 1.15 -8.37 2.77
C ALA A 124 2.50 -8.58 2.07
N PHE A 125 3.61 -8.25 2.74
CA PHE A 125 4.94 -8.51 2.20
C PHE A 125 5.17 -10.00 1.98
N ARG A 126 4.77 -10.83 2.93
CA ARG A 126 4.94 -12.27 2.82
C ARG A 126 4.18 -12.84 1.62
N LEU A 127 2.93 -12.42 1.45
CA LEU A 127 2.13 -12.88 0.31
C LEU A 127 2.74 -12.42 -1.00
N HIS A 128 3.22 -11.19 -1.07
CA HIS A 128 3.88 -10.67 -2.27
C HIS A 128 5.11 -11.52 -2.64
N GLU A 129 5.95 -11.84 -1.66
CA GLU A 129 7.11 -12.70 -1.88
C GLU A 129 6.72 -14.06 -2.40
N LEU A 130 5.70 -14.68 -1.80
CA LEU A 130 5.24 -16.01 -2.19
C LEU A 130 4.68 -16.01 -3.62
N GLN A 131 3.96 -14.97 -3.99
CA GLN A 131 3.43 -14.85 -5.35
C GLN A 131 4.55 -14.69 -6.38
N LYS A 132 5.55 -13.87 -6.06
CA LYS A 132 6.72 -13.72 -6.95
C LYS A 132 7.48 -15.02 -7.10
N GLU A 133 7.70 -15.73 -6.01
CA GLU A 133 8.38 -17.02 -6.05
C GLU A 133 7.61 -18.04 -6.88
N ASN A 134 6.28 -18.06 -6.71
CA ASN A 134 5.42 -18.95 -7.49
C ASN A 134 5.48 -18.64 -8.98
N GLU A 135 5.45 -17.37 -9.36
CA GLU A 135 5.57 -16.96 -10.75
C GLU A 135 6.93 -17.38 -11.33
N ARG A 136 8.00 -17.21 -10.57
CA ARG A 136 9.33 -17.59 -10.98
C ARG A 136 9.43 -19.11 -11.23
N LEU A 137 8.87 -19.90 -10.33
CA LEU A 137 8.87 -21.36 -10.46
C LEU A 137 8.02 -21.82 -11.64
N GLN A 138 6.87 -21.20 -11.88
CA GLN A 138 6.03 -21.51 -13.02
C GLN A 138 6.73 -21.19 -14.34
N ALA A 139 7.42 -20.07 -14.41
CA ALA A 139 8.18 -19.70 -15.61
C ALA A 139 9.28 -20.71 -15.92
N MET A 140 9.93 -21.26 -14.89
CA MET A 140 10.96 -22.27 -15.05
C MET A 140 10.43 -23.62 -15.51
N GLN A 141 9.17 -23.92 -15.25
CA GLN A 141 8.56 -25.20 -15.57
C GLN A 141 7.86 -25.21 -16.93
N GLN A 142 7.69 -24.07 -17.57
CA GLN A 142 7.02 -24.00 -18.86
C GLN A 142 7.93 -24.58 -19.95
N PRO A 143 7.41 -25.50 -20.77
CA PRO A 143 8.17 -25.99 -21.91
C PRO A 143 8.35 -24.90 -22.96
N ASP A 144 9.41 -24.97 -23.69
CA ASP A 144 9.67 -24.04 -24.81
C ASP A 144 8.65 -24.19 -25.94
#